data_02e4eb8fc52b3df949092c5fd75c4630
#
_entry.id   02e4eb8fc52b3df949092c5fd75c4630
#
_cell.length_a   1.000
_cell.length_b   1.000
_cell.length_c   1.000
_cell.angle_alpha   90.00
_cell.angle_beta   90.00
_cell.angle_gamma   90.00
#
_symmetry.space_group_name_H-M   'P 1'
#
loop_
_entity.id
_entity.type
_entity.pdbx_description
1 polymer ?
#
loop_
_entity_poly.entity_id
_entity_poly.type
_entity_poly.pdbx_seq_one_letter_code
_entity_poly.pdbx_strand_id
1 'polypeptide(L)'
;MSCGNPAADGTDALMERRTKFDKSTWCIKCKTKRGNLVIRHTVYCKDCFFPLVRTKFRRSIEPHINEAQQVSKRTALKASGNLLIGFSGGLGSTVMLDLLSSTYFPSVNGASLNGKGGKSHPRNKRVWTRAYACYVEVCGAFPELNDRTPEIRKYLEGNEDFEFVSARLEDAFDPVWWGKVSDRNTTHSLYTTFASEDLPLFRETLPSDTLHDTPISLLRLYLSSLPTQTAVQAAVSVLTRLLLVYTARRLQCSHLALGTSLTSLSISLITSVAQGGGFNLRDEYSEEWRDPSGTGGADDRRGEMPIKIVRPLQDIGMKECTAWAYWKQLSIVGKGKISDTTGKQTIGSLTKKFIVGLERDYPSTVSTIVRTCNKVVAKDEAQDCCVLCERAMPSGVLAWKARISVRSQTDNNSLESQVDSNELRQRTGPQADCRHLSSRLCYACQTHLTSKSSRSSTTGNEPVHLPQWTNASLTPNLSSEPSGSEAGEIWSASAMSQEMMKAVVDDCLL
;
A
#
# COMPACT_ATOMS: atom_id res chain seq x y z
N MET A 1 -21.14 17.55 -20.25
CA MET A 1 -20.26 18.72 -20.46
C MET A 1 -18.90 18.21 -20.88
N SER A 2 -18.45 18.51 -22.08
CA SER A 2 -17.08 18.23 -22.54
C SER A 2 -16.16 19.12 -21.74
N CYS A 3 -15.18 18.56 -21.01
CA CYS A 3 -14.02 19.30 -20.56
C CYS A 3 -13.25 19.71 -21.81
N GLY A 4 -13.69 20.82 -22.45
CA GLY A 4 -13.02 21.39 -23.59
C GLY A 4 -11.60 21.72 -23.19
N ASN A 5 -10.65 21.09 -23.89
CA ASN A 5 -9.30 21.59 -23.92
C ASN A 5 -9.39 23.06 -24.33
N PRO A 6 -8.96 24.03 -23.52
CA PRO A 6 -8.98 25.42 -23.96
C PRO A 6 -8.16 25.48 -25.25
N ALA A 7 -8.76 26.04 -26.30
CA ALA A 7 -8.14 26.17 -27.60
C ALA A 7 -6.73 26.74 -27.44
N ALA A 8 -5.79 26.23 -28.22
CA ALA A 8 -4.35 26.48 -28.12
C ALA A 8 -3.92 27.95 -28.35
N ASP A 9 -4.85 28.86 -28.53
CA ASP A 9 -4.60 30.28 -28.83
C ASP A 9 -4.62 31.20 -27.59
N GLY A 10 -4.85 30.67 -26.40
CA GLY A 10 -4.76 31.42 -25.14
C GLY A 10 -3.43 31.27 -24.47
N THR A 11 -2.38 31.91 -24.97
CA THR A 11 -1.05 31.96 -24.31
C THR A 11 -1.09 32.55 -22.90
N ASP A 12 -2.15 33.22 -22.50
CA ASP A 12 -2.30 33.88 -21.19
C ASP A 12 -2.79 32.96 -20.06
N ALA A 13 -3.26 31.76 -20.37
CA ALA A 13 -3.76 30.80 -19.35
C ALA A 13 -2.69 29.83 -18.81
N LEU A 14 -1.52 29.76 -19.42
CA LEU A 14 -0.42 28.96 -18.94
C LEU A 14 0.40 29.79 -17.94
N MET A 15 0.45 29.35 -16.68
CA MET A 15 1.39 29.92 -15.72
C MET A 15 2.79 29.98 -16.34
N GLU A 16 3.39 31.17 -16.35
CA GLU A 16 4.74 31.36 -16.85
C GLU A 16 5.68 30.31 -16.29
N ARG A 17 6.36 29.60 -17.19
CA ARG A 17 7.41 28.66 -16.78
C ARG A 17 8.46 29.44 -16.01
N ARG A 18 8.61 29.17 -14.71
CA ARG A 18 9.63 29.81 -13.90
C ARG A 18 10.97 29.60 -14.55
N THR A 19 11.71 30.71 -14.70
CA THR A 19 13.07 30.74 -15.24
C THR A 19 13.94 29.66 -14.63
N LYS A 20 14.71 28.94 -15.44
CA LYS A 20 15.65 27.93 -14.96
C LYS A 20 16.56 28.57 -13.91
N PHE A 21 16.60 27.98 -12.71
CA PHE A 21 17.49 28.48 -11.66
C PHE A 21 18.94 28.49 -12.15
N ASP A 22 19.61 29.61 -11.97
CA ASP A 22 21.03 29.73 -12.25
C ASP A 22 21.78 28.83 -11.23
N LYS A 23 22.42 27.77 -11.74
CA LYS A 23 23.23 26.86 -10.93
C LYS A 23 24.52 27.51 -10.38
N SER A 24 24.87 28.68 -10.87
CA SER A 24 26.04 29.44 -10.42
C SER A 24 25.77 30.23 -9.14
N THR A 25 24.54 30.28 -8.64
CA THR A 25 24.21 31.03 -7.43
C THR A 25 24.77 30.38 -6.17
N TRP A 26 25.02 31.21 -5.16
CA TRP A 26 25.55 30.78 -3.88
C TRP A 26 24.54 29.94 -3.08
N CYS A 27 25.03 28.99 -2.30
CA CYS A 27 24.24 28.19 -1.42
C CYS A 27 23.39 29.06 -0.46
N ILE A 28 22.09 28.90 -0.45
CA ILE A 28 21.18 29.70 0.40
C ILE A 28 21.50 29.56 1.90
N LYS A 29 22.04 28.40 2.33
CA LYS A 29 22.25 28.10 3.75
C LYS A 29 23.57 28.69 4.26
N CYS A 30 24.70 28.43 3.61
CA CYS A 30 26.01 28.90 4.08
C CYS A 30 26.45 30.22 3.43
N LYS A 31 25.90 30.58 2.26
CA LYS A 31 26.24 31.79 1.49
C LYS A 31 27.74 31.93 1.15
N THR A 32 28.53 30.90 1.40
CA THR A 32 30.01 30.92 1.19
C THR A 32 30.47 30.03 0.04
N LYS A 33 29.68 28.97 -0.30
CA LYS A 33 30.01 28.02 -1.35
C LYS A 33 29.02 28.09 -2.50
N ARG A 34 29.46 27.81 -3.72
CA ARG A 34 28.56 27.67 -4.86
C ARG A 34 27.61 26.51 -4.68
N GLY A 35 26.37 26.68 -5.11
CA GLY A 35 25.37 25.65 -5.05
C GLY A 35 25.56 24.60 -6.14
N ASN A 36 25.40 23.32 -5.76
CA ASN A 36 25.51 22.16 -6.65
C ASN A 36 24.17 21.55 -6.98
N LEU A 37 23.15 21.79 -6.15
CA LEU A 37 21.85 21.15 -6.27
C LEU A 37 20.71 22.16 -6.02
N VAL A 38 19.74 22.17 -6.93
CA VAL A 38 18.50 22.92 -6.77
C VAL A 38 17.44 22.01 -6.18
N ILE A 39 16.94 22.35 -4.99
CA ILE A 39 15.83 21.67 -4.33
C ILE A 39 14.64 22.63 -4.32
N ARG A 40 13.56 22.26 -5.02
CA ARG A 40 12.43 23.14 -5.29
C ARG A 40 12.89 24.45 -5.96
N HIS A 41 13.07 25.51 -5.18
CA HIS A 41 13.44 26.84 -5.67
C HIS A 41 14.74 27.36 -5.04
N THR A 42 15.42 26.55 -4.25
CA THR A 42 16.60 26.96 -3.49
C THR A 42 17.82 26.13 -3.86
N VAL A 43 18.98 26.79 -3.87
CA VAL A 43 20.25 26.19 -4.26
C VAL A 43 21.02 25.80 -3.01
N TYR A 44 21.56 24.59 -2.98
CA TYR A 44 22.35 24.06 -1.88
C TYR A 44 23.70 23.56 -2.35
N CYS A 45 24.75 23.77 -1.54
CA CYS A 45 26.02 23.08 -1.71
C CYS A 45 25.98 21.69 -1.07
N LYS A 46 26.94 20.82 -1.44
CA LYS A 46 27.04 19.45 -0.92
C LYS A 46 27.04 19.39 0.61
N ASP A 47 27.83 20.26 1.27
CA ASP A 47 27.98 20.22 2.73
C ASP A 47 26.69 20.62 3.48
N CYS A 48 25.92 21.55 2.93
CA CYS A 48 24.63 21.96 3.50
C CYS A 48 23.49 21.01 3.16
N PHE A 49 23.62 20.24 2.09
CA PHE A 49 22.62 19.27 1.65
C PHE A 49 22.54 18.07 2.61
N PHE A 50 23.67 17.49 3.03
CA PHE A 50 23.65 16.32 3.91
C PHE A 50 22.91 16.56 5.25
N PRO A 51 23.22 17.64 6.00
CA PRO A 51 22.45 17.96 7.22
C PRO A 51 20.97 18.22 6.95
N LEU A 52 20.63 18.83 5.80
CA LEU A 52 19.24 19.08 5.42
C LEU A 52 18.46 17.76 5.27
N VAL A 53 19.02 16.82 4.49
CA VAL A 53 18.37 15.51 4.26
C VAL A 53 18.25 14.73 5.56
N ARG A 54 19.30 14.67 6.39
CA ARG A 54 19.23 14.03 7.72
C ARG A 54 18.16 14.65 8.62
N THR A 55 18.02 15.98 8.60
CA THR A 55 16.98 16.66 9.39
C THR A 55 15.58 16.30 8.89
N LYS A 56 15.35 16.26 7.58
CA LYS A 56 14.08 15.82 7.00
C LYS A 56 13.78 14.37 7.39
N PHE A 57 14.75 13.48 7.24
CA PHE A 57 14.67 12.07 7.58
C PHE A 57 14.29 11.86 9.05
N ARG A 58 14.99 12.50 9.98
CA ARG A 58 14.70 12.41 11.41
C ARG A 58 13.32 12.96 11.75
N ARG A 59 12.93 14.08 11.15
CA ARG A 59 11.60 14.68 11.36
C ARG A 59 10.47 13.75 10.91
N SER A 60 10.71 12.93 9.87
CA SER A 60 9.70 11.99 9.36
C SER A 60 9.58 10.71 10.20
N ILE A 61 10.64 10.27 10.89
CA ILE A 61 10.64 8.99 11.60
C ILE A 61 10.52 9.14 13.14
N GLU A 62 11.16 10.13 13.73
CA GLU A 62 11.22 10.29 15.20
C GLU A 62 9.84 10.41 15.87
N PRO A 63 8.82 11.08 15.28
CA PRO A 63 7.48 11.13 15.86
C PRO A 63 6.80 9.77 16.03
N HIS A 64 7.16 8.79 15.19
CA HIS A 64 6.58 7.45 15.20
C HIS A 64 7.30 6.49 16.16
N ILE A 65 8.52 6.82 16.59
CA ILE A 65 9.31 5.95 17.48
C ILE A 65 8.80 6.03 18.92
N ASN A 66 8.45 7.22 19.41
CA ASN A 66 7.95 7.42 20.75
C ASN A 66 6.49 7.80 20.76
N GLU A 67 5.63 6.95 21.31
CA GLU A 67 4.22 7.27 21.53
C GLU A 67 3.98 8.29 22.64
N ALA A 68 4.86 8.33 23.60
CA ALA A 68 4.73 9.22 24.74
C ALA A 68 5.03 10.68 24.33
N GLN A 69 4.13 11.30 23.60
CA GLN A 69 3.98 12.75 23.51
C GLN A 69 3.54 13.35 24.85
N GLN A 70 3.49 12.56 25.91
CA GLN A 70 3.25 13.06 27.25
C GLN A 70 4.51 13.75 27.78
N VAL A 71 4.60 15.02 27.39
CA VAL A 71 4.99 16.11 28.29
C VAL A 71 6.16 15.79 29.23
N SER A 72 7.27 15.29 28.74
CA SER A 72 8.50 15.37 29.51
C SER A 72 9.66 15.72 28.59
N LYS A 73 10.19 16.88 28.84
CA LYS A 73 11.37 17.44 28.19
C LYS A 73 12.46 16.37 28.05
N ARG A 74 12.79 15.97 26.79
CA ARG A 74 13.99 15.21 26.46
C ARG A 74 13.97 13.71 26.76
N THR A 75 12.91 13.01 26.46
CA THR A 75 12.91 11.54 26.48
C THR A 75 13.84 11.00 25.38
N ALA A 76 14.68 10.03 25.71
CA ALA A 76 15.49 9.33 24.72
C ALA A 76 14.58 8.53 23.76
N LEU A 77 14.91 8.54 22.49
CA LEU A 77 14.19 7.71 21.50
C LEU A 77 14.38 6.24 21.86
N LYS A 78 13.28 5.52 22.06
CA LYS A 78 13.30 4.09 22.39
C LYS A 78 12.06 3.42 21.85
N ALA A 79 12.23 2.50 20.92
CA ALA A 79 11.15 1.64 20.47
C ALA A 79 11.01 0.41 21.39
N SER A 80 9.78 -0.11 21.47
CA SER A 80 9.47 -1.28 22.30
C SER A 80 9.85 -2.63 21.67
N GLY A 81 10.33 -2.64 20.41
CA GLY A 81 10.62 -3.86 19.66
C GLY A 81 11.73 -3.69 18.64
N ASN A 82 11.70 -4.54 17.62
CA ASN A 82 12.67 -4.57 16.53
C ASN A 82 12.21 -3.67 15.37
N LEU A 83 13.13 -3.43 14.41
CA LEU A 83 12.87 -2.72 13.17
C LEU A 83 12.93 -3.69 12.00
N LEU A 84 11.91 -3.69 11.14
CA LEU A 84 11.98 -4.31 9.82
C LEU A 84 12.11 -3.23 8.75
N ILE A 85 13.01 -3.44 7.80
CA ILE A 85 13.23 -2.58 6.65
C ILE A 85 12.76 -3.33 5.41
N GLY A 86 11.76 -2.81 4.68
CA GLY A 86 11.40 -3.33 3.36
C GLY A 86 12.45 -2.89 2.34
N PHE A 87 13.37 -3.80 2.00
CA PHE A 87 14.50 -3.52 1.12
C PHE A 87 14.27 -4.10 -0.28
N SER A 88 14.05 -3.25 -1.26
CA SER A 88 13.80 -3.66 -2.66
C SER A 88 15.02 -3.57 -3.58
N GLY A 89 16.19 -3.20 -3.07
CA GLY A 89 17.39 -2.94 -3.89
C GLY A 89 17.33 -1.66 -4.74
N GLY A 90 16.20 -0.95 -4.74
CA GLY A 90 16.03 0.30 -5.48
C GLY A 90 16.60 1.52 -4.76
N LEU A 91 16.67 2.66 -5.47
CA LEU A 91 17.25 3.91 -4.97
C LEU A 91 16.72 4.32 -3.58
N GLY A 92 15.38 4.33 -3.39
CA GLY A 92 14.79 4.77 -2.13
C GLY A 92 15.14 3.86 -0.95
N SER A 93 15.05 2.52 -1.12
CA SER A 93 15.41 1.58 -0.06
C SER A 93 16.90 1.61 0.29
N THR A 94 17.77 1.81 -0.70
CA THR A 94 19.23 1.94 -0.50
C THR A 94 19.59 3.21 0.27
N VAL A 95 19.00 4.36 -0.10
CA VAL A 95 19.21 5.63 0.61
C VAL A 95 18.63 5.56 2.03
N MET A 96 17.47 4.94 2.21
CA MET A 96 16.87 4.76 3.53
C MET A 96 17.77 3.89 4.43
N LEU A 97 18.33 2.81 3.90
CA LEU A 97 19.24 1.93 4.63
C LEU A 97 20.48 2.69 5.13
N ASP A 98 21.14 3.47 4.24
CA ASP A 98 22.31 4.30 4.60
C ASP A 98 21.96 5.37 5.66
N LEU A 99 20.80 6.00 5.54
CA LEU A 99 20.33 6.99 6.51
C LEU A 99 20.01 6.36 7.86
N LEU A 100 19.38 5.18 7.89
CA LEU A 100 19.08 4.44 9.13
C LEU A 100 20.38 3.99 9.82
N SER A 101 21.29 3.34 9.08
CA SER A 101 22.60 2.91 9.60
C SER A 101 23.37 4.10 10.17
N SER A 102 23.57 5.15 9.38
CA SER A 102 24.35 6.32 9.82
C SER A 102 23.73 7.14 10.94
N THR A 103 22.40 7.01 11.19
CA THR A 103 21.69 7.84 12.18
C THR A 103 21.41 7.07 13.48
N TYR A 104 21.03 5.81 13.41
CA TYR A 104 20.55 5.03 14.56
C TYR A 104 21.42 3.83 14.91
N PHE A 105 22.32 3.42 14.01
CA PHE A 105 23.25 2.30 14.18
C PHE A 105 24.71 2.74 13.93
N PRO A 106 25.23 3.75 14.67
CA PRO A 106 26.62 4.16 14.47
C PRO A 106 27.56 3.03 14.84
N SER A 107 28.39 2.61 13.89
CA SER A 107 29.43 1.59 14.08
C SER A 107 30.30 1.94 15.28
N VAL A 108 30.55 0.95 16.14
CA VAL A 108 31.36 1.11 17.36
C VAL A 108 32.79 1.57 17.05
N ASN A 109 33.25 1.37 15.81
CA ASN A 109 34.65 1.59 15.39
C ASN A 109 34.97 3.00 14.87
N GLY A 110 34.02 3.92 14.75
CA GLY A 110 34.27 5.22 14.09
C GLY A 110 33.74 6.47 14.76
N ALA A 111 32.93 6.38 15.80
CA ALA A 111 32.41 7.54 16.47
C ALA A 111 33.10 7.77 17.81
N SER A 112 33.72 8.92 17.92
CA SER A 112 34.14 9.54 19.16
C SER A 112 33.20 9.15 20.30
N LEU A 113 33.66 8.26 21.18
CA LEU A 113 33.05 7.89 22.46
C LEU A 113 33.01 9.06 23.46
N ASN A 114 33.15 10.29 22.98
CA ASN A 114 33.10 11.53 23.78
C ASN A 114 31.68 12.04 24.01
N GLY A 115 30.65 11.23 23.79
CA GLY A 115 29.32 11.49 24.33
C GLY A 115 29.37 11.50 25.86
N LYS A 116 29.17 12.67 26.48
CA LYS A 116 29.08 12.81 27.94
C LYS A 116 28.13 11.73 28.51
N GLY A 117 28.65 10.75 29.28
CA GLY A 117 27.83 9.77 29.99
C GLY A 117 28.10 8.29 29.71
N GLY A 118 29.05 7.92 28.85
CA GLY A 118 29.44 6.51 28.59
C GLY A 118 28.40 5.67 27.85
N LYS A 119 28.67 4.38 27.59
CA LYS A 119 27.80 3.44 26.85
C LYS A 119 26.44 3.20 27.50
N SER A 120 26.34 3.34 28.82
CA SER A 120 25.08 3.12 29.58
C SER A 120 24.16 4.34 29.61
N HIS A 121 24.58 5.50 29.11
CA HIS A 121 23.76 6.70 29.12
C HIS A 121 22.50 6.50 28.23
N PRO A 122 21.30 6.86 28.68
CA PRO A 122 20.03 6.64 27.94
C PRO A 122 20.03 7.18 26.51
N ARG A 123 20.76 8.27 26.22
CA ARG A 123 20.90 8.85 24.86
C ARG A 123 21.77 8.03 23.92
N ASN A 124 22.61 7.14 24.44
CA ASN A 124 23.55 6.30 23.67
C ASN A 124 23.00 4.87 23.51
N LYS A 125 21.83 4.56 24.07
CA LYS A 125 21.17 3.26 23.89
C LYS A 125 20.61 3.15 22.46
N ARG A 126 20.67 1.94 21.90
CA ARG A 126 20.02 1.65 20.61
C ARG A 126 18.53 1.94 20.68
N VAL A 127 18.00 2.53 19.63
CA VAL A 127 16.57 2.84 19.50
C VAL A 127 15.75 1.57 19.37
N TRP A 128 16.18 0.65 18.53
CA TRP A 128 15.61 -0.71 18.36
C TRP A 128 16.59 -1.76 18.87
N THR A 129 16.05 -2.88 19.36
CA THR A 129 16.86 -3.99 19.87
C THR A 129 17.61 -4.67 18.73
N ARG A 130 16.92 -5.02 17.65
CA ARG A 130 17.47 -5.62 16.42
C ARG A 130 16.89 -4.89 15.20
N ALA A 131 17.58 -5.03 14.09
CA ALA A 131 17.09 -4.52 12.81
C ALA A 131 17.26 -5.58 11.73
N TYR A 132 16.22 -5.74 10.94
CA TYR A 132 16.15 -6.72 9.86
C TYR A 132 15.93 -6.01 8.53
N ALA A 133 16.55 -6.51 7.46
CA ALA A 133 16.29 -6.07 6.10
C ALA A 133 15.60 -7.21 5.33
N CYS A 134 14.32 -7.01 5.01
CA CYS A 134 13.51 -8.01 4.32
C CYS A 134 13.41 -7.66 2.83
N TYR A 135 13.75 -8.64 1.99
CA TYR A 135 13.56 -8.60 0.55
C TYR A 135 12.47 -9.59 0.14
N VAL A 136 11.50 -9.13 -0.63
CA VAL A 136 10.45 -9.97 -1.21
C VAL A 136 10.78 -10.22 -2.68
N GLU A 137 11.09 -11.48 -3.02
CA GLU A 137 11.35 -11.89 -4.41
C GLU A 137 10.05 -12.11 -5.16
N VAL A 138 10.01 -11.64 -6.41
CA VAL A 138 8.81 -11.67 -7.27
C VAL A 138 8.97 -12.53 -8.53
N CYS A 139 10.12 -13.17 -8.75
CA CYS A 139 10.40 -13.97 -9.95
C CYS A 139 9.46 -15.17 -10.09
N GLY A 140 8.91 -15.69 -9.00
CA GLY A 140 7.91 -16.76 -9.04
C GLY A 140 6.64 -16.35 -9.80
N ALA A 141 6.24 -15.08 -9.67
CA ALA A 141 5.10 -14.50 -10.38
C ALA A 141 5.42 -14.17 -11.85
N PHE A 142 6.64 -13.74 -12.11
CA PHE A 142 7.10 -13.23 -13.43
C PHE A 142 8.33 -14.00 -13.89
N PRO A 143 8.14 -15.07 -14.69
CA PRO A 143 9.24 -15.96 -15.13
C PRO A 143 10.35 -15.27 -15.94
N GLU A 144 10.06 -14.08 -16.50
CA GLU A 144 11.03 -13.26 -17.22
C GLU A 144 12.03 -12.55 -16.30
N LEU A 145 11.78 -12.55 -14.98
CA LEU A 145 12.66 -11.96 -13.99
C LEU A 145 13.58 -13.03 -13.39
N ASN A 146 14.84 -12.68 -13.20
CA ASN A 146 15.80 -13.52 -12.49
C ASN A 146 15.65 -13.36 -10.98
N ASP A 147 15.90 -14.44 -10.22
CA ASP A 147 15.98 -14.39 -8.76
C ASP A 147 17.17 -13.51 -8.34
N ARG A 148 16.86 -12.44 -7.64
CA ARG A 148 17.83 -11.45 -7.18
C ARG A 148 18.18 -11.58 -5.70
N THR A 149 17.61 -12.56 -5.03
CA THR A 149 17.87 -12.82 -3.60
C THR A 149 19.37 -12.95 -3.29
N PRO A 150 20.19 -13.68 -4.10
CA PRO A 150 21.62 -13.80 -3.82
C PRO A 150 22.37 -12.45 -3.94
N GLU A 151 22.00 -11.63 -4.93
CA GLU A 151 22.60 -10.32 -5.16
C GLU A 151 22.28 -9.35 -4.01
N ILE A 152 21.02 -9.34 -3.57
CA ILE A 152 20.56 -8.52 -2.45
C ILE A 152 21.20 -8.98 -1.14
N ARG A 153 21.29 -10.29 -0.91
CA ARG A 153 21.95 -10.86 0.26
C ARG A 153 23.41 -10.39 0.33
N LYS A 154 24.17 -10.57 -0.76
CA LYS A 154 25.55 -10.11 -0.86
C LYS A 154 25.71 -8.61 -0.58
N TYR A 155 24.78 -7.79 -1.05
CA TYR A 155 24.76 -6.35 -0.78
C TYR A 155 24.61 -6.05 0.72
N LEU A 156 23.72 -6.78 1.40
CA LEU A 156 23.41 -6.58 2.82
C LEU A 156 24.45 -7.19 3.77
N GLU A 157 25.15 -8.24 3.37
CA GLU A 157 26.25 -8.85 4.15
C GLU A 157 27.39 -7.87 4.45
N GLY A 158 27.55 -6.81 3.62
CA GLY A 158 28.45 -5.71 3.90
C GLY A 158 28.00 -4.75 5.01
N ASN A 159 26.80 -4.94 5.57
CA ASN A 159 26.23 -4.08 6.60
C ASN A 159 25.82 -4.88 7.84
N GLU A 160 26.73 -4.97 8.82
CA GLU A 160 26.56 -5.75 10.04
C GLU A 160 25.39 -5.31 10.94
N ASP A 161 24.81 -4.13 10.69
CA ASP A 161 23.72 -3.58 11.50
C ASP A 161 22.37 -4.25 11.21
N PHE A 162 22.24 -4.94 10.07
CA PHE A 162 20.97 -5.48 9.59
C PHE A 162 21.06 -6.97 9.27
N GLU A 163 20.18 -7.75 9.88
CA GLU A 163 20.04 -9.16 9.58
C GLU A 163 19.19 -9.35 8.32
N PHE A 164 19.67 -10.11 7.34
CA PHE A 164 18.95 -10.35 6.09
C PHE A 164 17.83 -11.37 6.28
N VAL A 165 16.65 -11.02 5.79
CA VAL A 165 15.47 -11.91 5.73
C VAL A 165 14.96 -11.91 4.29
N SER A 166 14.65 -13.08 3.74
CA SER A 166 14.01 -13.23 2.44
C SER A 166 12.61 -13.78 2.57
N ALA A 167 11.70 -13.25 1.78
CA ALA A 167 10.37 -13.77 1.55
C ALA A 167 10.16 -13.87 0.03
N ARG A 168 9.24 -14.72 -0.41
CA ARG A 168 8.85 -14.88 -1.80
C ARG A 168 7.40 -14.49 -1.98
N LEU A 169 7.02 -13.96 -3.13
CA LEU A 169 5.65 -13.54 -3.36
C LEU A 169 4.66 -14.72 -3.29
N GLU A 170 5.09 -15.91 -3.69
CA GLU A 170 4.35 -17.16 -3.58
C GLU A 170 4.11 -17.63 -2.14
N ASP A 171 4.87 -17.15 -1.16
CA ASP A 171 4.66 -17.47 0.27
C ASP A 171 3.26 -17.06 0.74
N ALA A 172 2.63 -16.09 0.06
CA ALA A 172 1.24 -15.69 0.32
C ALA A 172 0.23 -16.84 0.16
N PHE A 173 0.58 -17.86 -0.63
CA PHE A 173 -0.24 -19.05 -0.92
C PHE A 173 0.31 -20.32 -0.25
N ASP A 174 1.42 -20.21 0.49
CA ASP A 174 2.04 -21.35 1.18
C ASP A 174 1.50 -21.53 2.60
N PRO A 175 0.76 -22.63 2.89
CA PRO A 175 0.29 -22.94 4.24
C PRO A 175 1.42 -23.12 5.26
N VAL A 176 2.59 -23.63 4.80
CA VAL A 176 3.76 -23.85 5.69
C VAL A 176 4.34 -22.51 6.13
N TRP A 177 4.48 -21.56 5.19
CA TRP A 177 4.92 -20.21 5.53
C TRP A 177 3.92 -19.53 6.48
N TRP A 178 2.62 -19.67 6.16
CA TRP A 178 1.54 -19.09 6.97
C TRP A 178 1.57 -19.61 8.42
N GLY A 179 1.71 -20.93 8.63
CA GLY A 179 1.85 -21.52 9.96
C GLY A 179 3.03 -20.95 10.76
N LYS A 180 4.14 -20.59 10.06
CA LYS A 180 5.33 -19.99 10.69
C LYS A 180 5.14 -18.53 11.12
N VAL A 181 4.30 -17.75 10.43
CA VAL A 181 4.15 -16.30 10.66
C VAL A 181 2.92 -15.93 11.47
N SER A 182 1.88 -16.78 11.46
CA SER A 182 0.61 -16.53 12.12
C SER A 182 0.36 -17.38 13.37
N ASP A 183 1.19 -18.39 13.62
CA ASP A 183 0.99 -19.44 14.65
C ASP A 183 -0.36 -20.17 14.50
N ARG A 184 -0.92 -20.20 13.29
CA ARG A 184 -2.23 -20.79 12.98
C ARG A 184 -2.10 -21.78 11.83
N ASN A 185 -2.70 -22.94 12.00
CA ASN A 185 -2.82 -23.92 10.93
C ASN A 185 -4.12 -23.70 10.18
N THR A 186 -4.03 -23.51 8.88
CA THR A 186 -5.19 -23.50 8.00
C THR A 186 -5.51 -24.95 7.59
N THR A 187 -6.69 -25.41 7.97
CA THR A 187 -7.18 -26.76 7.61
C THR A 187 -7.96 -26.77 6.29
N HIS A 188 -8.25 -25.60 5.76
CA HIS A 188 -9.08 -25.42 4.57
C HIS A 188 -8.49 -24.38 3.65
N SER A 189 -8.66 -24.55 2.35
CA SER A 189 -8.39 -23.56 1.31
C SER A 189 -9.70 -22.97 0.83
N LEU A 190 -9.73 -21.65 0.65
CA LEU A 190 -10.87 -20.95 0.06
C LEU A 190 -10.51 -20.54 -1.37
N TYR A 191 -11.45 -20.72 -2.27
CA TYR A 191 -11.33 -20.27 -3.64
C TYR A 191 -12.60 -19.54 -4.10
N THR A 192 -12.44 -18.72 -5.12
CA THR A 192 -13.54 -17.96 -5.74
C THR A 192 -13.38 -17.98 -7.25
N THR A 193 -14.41 -17.52 -7.96
CA THR A 193 -14.33 -17.28 -9.42
C THR A 193 -14.49 -15.79 -9.69
N PHE A 194 -13.59 -15.23 -10.53
CA PHE A 194 -13.66 -13.81 -10.90
C PHE A 194 -14.66 -13.52 -12.03
N ALA A 195 -15.36 -14.54 -12.50
CA ALA A 195 -16.39 -14.39 -13.53
C ALA A 195 -17.65 -13.65 -13.02
N SER A 196 -17.95 -13.74 -11.73
CA SER A 196 -19.10 -13.09 -11.09
C SER A 196 -18.70 -11.86 -10.30
N GLU A 197 -19.50 -10.78 -10.37
CA GLU A 197 -19.31 -9.58 -9.55
C GLU A 197 -19.50 -9.85 -8.05
N ASP A 198 -20.24 -10.91 -7.71
CA ASP A 198 -20.53 -11.30 -6.33
C ASP A 198 -19.38 -12.07 -5.69
N LEU A 199 -18.44 -12.63 -6.50
CA LEU A 199 -17.28 -13.39 -6.03
C LEU A 199 -17.68 -14.49 -5.06
N PRO A 200 -18.41 -15.54 -5.51
CA PRO A 200 -18.86 -16.62 -4.64
C PRO A 200 -17.68 -17.33 -4.00
N LEU A 201 -17.79 -17.62 -2.70
CA LEU A 201 -16.78 -18.33 -1.93
C LEU A 201 -17.10 -19.83 -1.88
N PHE A 202 -16.09 -20.61 -2.17
CA PHE A 202 -16.12 -22.07 -2.05
C PHE A 202 -15.03 -22.51 -1.07
N ARG A 203 -15.33 -23.58 -0.35
CA ARG A 203 -14.44 -24.16 0.64
C ARG A 203 -14.01 -25.55 0.21
N GLU A 204 -12.74 -25.79 0.20
CA GLU A 204 -12.16 -27.10 -0.05
C GLU A 204 -11.39 -27.55 1.19
N THR A 205 -11.63 -28.78 1.62
CA THR A 205 -10.79 -29.44 2.64
C THR A 205 -9.48 -29.81 1.95
N LEU A 206 -8.36 -29.33 2.46
CA LEU A 206 -7.04 -29.70 1.95
C LEU A 206 -6.89 -31.22 2.09
N PRO A 207 -6.92 -32.02 1.02
CA PRO A 207 -6.61 -33.41 1.11
C PRO A 207 -5.12 -33.55 1.42
N SER A 208 -4.80 -34.46 2.33
CA SER A 208 -3.43 -34.69 2.83
C SER A 208 -2.42 -35.09 1.73
N ASP A 209 -2.87 -35.43 0.53
CA ASP A 209 -2.05 -36.06 -0.49
C ASP A 209 -2.11 -35.48 -1.92
N THR A 210 -2.82 -34.38 -2.17
CA THR A 210 -2.85 -33.78 -3.52
C THR A 210 -1.76 -32.71 -3.68
N LEU A 211 -0.58 -33.16 -4.01
CA LEU A 211 0.64 -32.42 -4.37
C LEU A 211 0.57 -31.74 -5.75
N HIS A 212 -0.62 -31.35 -6.25
CA HIS A 212 -0.69 -30.84 -7.62
C HIS A 212 -0.56 -29.32 -7.76
N ASP A 213 -0.83 -28.54 -6.69
CA ASP A 213 -0.76 -27.09 -6.79
C ASP A 213 0.35 -26.52 -5.92
N THR A 214 1.46 -26.22 -6.56
CA THR A 214 2.54 -25.51 -5.87
C THR A 214 2.14 -24.07 -5.58
N PRO A 215 2.64 -23.43 -4.49
CA PRO A 215 2.38 -22.01 -4.20
C PRO A 215 2.64 -21.08 -5.39
N ILE A 216 3.63 -21.42 -6.23
CA ILE A 216 3.95 -20.69 -7.45
C ILE A 216 2.83 -20.81 -8.50
N SER A 217 2.24 -22.02 -8.70
CA SER A 217 1.16 -22.22 -9.65
C SER A 217 -0.10 -21.46 -9.20
N LEU A 218 -0.42 -21.50 -7.90
CA LEU A 218 -1.54 -20.76 -7.32
C LEU A 218 -1.38 -19.24 -7.48
N LEU A 219 -0.18 -18.70 -7.19
CA LEU A 219 0.12 -17.30 -7.41
C LEU A 219 -0.04 -16.89 -8.88
N ARG A 220 0.48 -17.69 -9.82
CA ARG A 220 0.38 -17.40 -11.26
C ARG A 220 -1.07 -17.45 -11.73
N LEU A 221 -1.84 -18.43 -11.28
CA LEU A 221 -3.27 -18.52 -11.58
C LEU A 221 -4.01 -17.31 -11.04
N TYR A 222 -3.76 -16.92 -9.79
CA TYR A 222 -4.34 -15.72 -9.18
C TYR A 222 -4.05 -14.46 -10.00
N LEU A 223 -2.80 -14.23 -10.39
CA LEU A 223 -2.41 -13.04 -11.15
C LEU A 223 -2.92 -13.04 -12.60
N SER A 224 -2.95 -14.22 -13.27
CA SER A 224 -3.45 -14.34 -14.64
C SER A 224 -4.97 -14.20 -14.74
N SER A 225 -5.69 -14.54 -13.66
CA SER A 225 -7.15 -14.39 -13.57
C SER A 225 -7.59 -12.94 -13.35
N LEU A 226 -6.68 -12.02 -12.98
CA LEU A 226 -7.00 -10.63 -12.79
C LEU A 226 -7.33 -9.91 -14.11
N PRO A 227 -8.38 -9.08 -14.15
CA PRO A 227 -8.92 -8.56 -15.41
C PRO A 227 -8.03 -7.51 -16.09
N THR A 228 -7.14 -6.86 -15.38
CA THR A 228 -6.31 -5.77 -15.90
C THR A 228 -4.88 -5.78 -15.37
N GLN A 229 -3.92 -5.27 -16.13
CA GLN A 229 -2.53 -5.09 -15.66
C GLN A 229 -2.45 -4.13 -14.45
N THR A 230 -3.35 -3.17 -14.34
CA THR A 230 -3.47 -2.31 -13.16
C THR A 230 -3.85 -3.14 -11.92
N ALA A 231 -4.77 -4.08 -12.05
CA ALA A 231 -5.16 -4.99 -10.98
C ALA A 231 -3.99 -5.92 -10.58
N VAL A 232 -3.23 -6.43 -11.55
CA VAL A 232 -2.01 -7.23 -11.28
C VAL A 232 -1.00 -6.43 -10.44
N GLN A 233 -0.70 -5.18 -10.84
CA GLN A 233 0.22 -4.34 -10.07
C GLN A 233 -0.29 -4.04 -8.66
N ALA A 234 -1.59 -3.79 -8.51
CA ALA A 234 -2.22 -3.58 -7.21
C ALA A 234 -2.15 -4.83 -6.33
N ALA A 235 -2.45 -6.01 -6.89
CA ALA A 235 -2.35 -7.29 -6.20
C ALA A 235 -0.92 -7.56 -5.71
N VAL A 236 0.09 -7.42 -6.57
CA VAL A 236 1.51 -7.57 -6.18
C VAL A 236 1.88 -6.61 -5.05
N SER A 237 1.39 -5.37 -5.09
CA SER A 237 1.64 -4.39 -4.02
C SER A 237 1.01 -4.81 -2.69
N VAL A 238 -0.24 -5.31 -2.71
CA VAL A 238 -0.95 -5.82 -1.52
C VAL A 238 -0.23 -7.04 -0.95
N LEU A 239 0.08 -8.03 -1.79
CA LEU A 239 0.79 -9.25 -1.38
C LEU A 239 2.15 -8.90 -0.75
N THR A 240 2.96 -8.06 -1.42
CA THR A 240 4.27 -7.63 -0.91
C THR A 240 4.14 -6.93 0.45
N ARG A 241 3.15 -6.03 0.60
CA ARG A 241 2.92 -5.32 1.85
C ARG A 241 2.59 -6.28 2.99
N LEU A 242 1.65 -7.21 2.78
CA LEU A 242 1.22 -8.15 3.82
C LEU A 242 2.32 -9.16 4.17
N LEU A 243 3.08 -9.65 3.19
CA LEU A 243 4.26 -10.48 3.47
C LEU A 243 5.27 -9.77 4.37
N LEU A 244 5.52 -8.48 4.13
CA LEU A 244 6.40 -7.68 4.99
C LEU A 244 5.80 -7.49 6.39
N VAL A 245 4.50 -7.23 6.50
CA VAL A 245 3.81 -7.02 7.78
C VAL A 245 3.81 -8.29 8.62
N TYR A 246 3.45 -9.44 8.05
CA TYR A 246 3.48 -10.73 8.76
C TYR A 246 4.91 -11.17 9.12
N THR A 247 5.89 -10.86 8.27
CA THR A 247 7.31 -11.05 8.61
C THR A 247 7.72 -10.17 9.78
N ALA A 248 7.27 -8.90 9.81
CA ALA A 248 7.52 -7.98 10.91
C ALA A 248 6.89 -8.47 12.21
N ARG A 249 5.65 -9.01 12.16
CA ARG A 249 4.96 -9.61 13.30
C ARG A 249 5.77 -10.79 13.87
N ARG A 250 6.16 -11.74 13.03
CA ARG A 250 6.98 -12.89 13.43
C ARG A 250 8.29 -12.50 14.11
N LEU A 251 8.94 -11.44 13.62
CA LEU A 251 10.20 -10.92 14.15
C LEU A 251 10.01 -9.94 15.31
N GLN A 252 8.78 -9.80 15.82
CA GLN A 252 8.42 -8.88 16.91
C GLN A 252 8.89 -7.44 16.64
N CYS A 253 8.70 -6.98 15.41
CA CYS A 253 9.03 -5.63 15.00
C CYS A 253 7.91 -4.66 15.38
N SER A 254 8.25 -3.57 16.04
CA SER A 254 7.32 -2.47 16.32
C SER A 254 7.17 -1.53 15.12
N HIS A 255 8.17 -1.52 14.23
CA HIS A 255 8.20 -0.63 13.07
C HIS A 255 8.57 -1.38 11.80
N LEU A 256 7.87 -1.07 10.70
CA LEU A 256 8.21 -1.45 9.34
C LEU A 256 8.57 -0.18 8.56
N ALA A 257 9.84 -0.02 8.19
CA ALA A 257 10.31 1.13 7.41
C ALA A 257 10.31 0.84 5.91
N LEU A 258 9.69 1.71 5.13
CA LEU A 258 9.63 1.62 3.66
C LEU A 258 10.36 2.78 3.00
N GLY A 259 11.22 2.50 2.01
CA GLY A 259 12.01 3.47 1.26
C GLY A 259 11.21 4.29 0.23
N THR A 260 9.99 4.68 0.58
CA THR A 260 9.11 5.46 -0.29
C THR A 260 9.46 6.94 -0.21
N SER A 261 10.03 7.50 -1.30
CA SER A 261 10.35 8.93 -1.40
C SER A 261 9.09 9.78 -1.57
N LEU A 262 9.21 11.11 -1.38
CA LEU A 262 8.13 12.08 -1.62
C LEU A 262 7.49 11.89 -3.01
N THR A 263 8.31 11.74 -4.05
CA THR A 263 7.85 11.53 -5.42
C THR A 263 7.08 10.20 -5.56
N SER A 264 7.64 9.12 -4.99
CA SER A 264 6.99 7.80 -5.03
C SER A 264 5.69 7.78 -4.23
N LEU A 265 5.64 8.47 -3.08
CA LEU A 265 4.44 8.59 -2.27
C LEU A 265 3.34 9.35 -3.00
N SER A 266 3.69 10.45 -3.69
CA SER A 266 2.70 11.19 -4.52
C SER A 266 2.13 10.33 -5.63
N ILE A 267 2.96 9.50 -6.28
CA ILE A 267 2.52 8.54 -7.30
C ILE A 267 1.55 7.53 -6.68
N SER A 268 1.90 6.94 -5.53
CA SER A 268 1.06 5.97 -4.83
C SER A 268 -0.30 6.58 -4.44
N LEU A 269 -0.31 7.77 -3.85
CA LEU A 269 -1.52 8.47 -3.42
C LEU A 269 -2.48 8.73 -4.59
N ILE A 270 -2.02 9.33 -5.68
CA ILE A 270 -2.86 9.62 -6.85
C ILE A 270 -3.32 8.31 -7.52
N THR A 271 -2.45 7.31 -7.62
CA THR A 271 -2.81 5.99 -8.15
C THR A 271 -3.88 5.33 -7.28
N SER A 272 -3.76 5.39 -5.96
CA SER A 272 -4.74 4.84 -5.02
C SER A 272 -6.10 5.52 -5.18
N VAL A 273 -6.15 6.87 -5.26
CA VAL A 273 -7.40 7.60 -5.53
C VAL A 273 -8.04 7.16 -6.84
N ALA A 274 -7.25 7.08 -7.91
CA ALA A 274 -7.74 6.69 -9.23
C ALA A 274 -8.25 5.22 -9.29
N GLN A 275 -7.84 4.39 -8.35
CA GLN A 275 -8.27 2.99 -8.20
C GLN A 275 -9.35 2.80 -7.13
N GLY A 276 -9.89 3.88 -6.57
CA GLY A 276 -10.95 3.81 -5.56
C GLY A 276 -10.47 3.65 -4.11
N GLY A 277 -9.17 3.79 -3.85
CA GLY A 277 -8.57 3.70 -2.51
C GLY A 277 -8.67 4.99 -1.68
N GLY A 278 -9.61 5.88 -2.00
CA GLY A 278 -9.75 7.18 -1.34
C GLY A 278 -9.98 7.12 0.16
N PHE A 279 -10.64 6.07 0.66
CA PHE A 279 -10.92 5.87 2.08
C PHE A 279 -9.62 5.71 2.90
N ASN A 280 -8.62 5.01 2.36
CA ASN A 280 -7.37 4.66 3.05
C ASN A 280 -6.18 5.57 2.68
N LEU A 281 -6.43 6.80 2.20
CA LEU A 281 -5.34 7.71 1.79
C LEU A 281 -4.38 8.05 2.93
N ARG A 282 -4.89 8.17 4.14
CA ARG A 282 -4.07 8.45 5.32
C ARG A 282 -3.12 7.29 5.62
N ASP A 283 -3.54 6.06 5.39
CA ASP A 283 -2.73 4.87 5.62
C ASP A 283 -1.57 4.77 4.61
N GLU A 284 -1.75 5.33 3.40
CA GLU A 284 -0.63 5.46 2.47
C GLU A 284 0.48 6.39 3.00
N TYR A 285 0.16 7.32 3.90
CA TYR A 285 1.14 8.21 4.54
C TYR A 285 1.72 7.61 5.81
N SER A 286 0.87 7.16 6.74
CA SER A 286 1.25 6.57 8.03
C SER A 286 0.19 5.54 8.42
N GLU A 287 0.58 4.30 8.48
CA GLU A 287 -0.30 3.17 8.71
C GLU A 287 0.07 2.47 10.03
N GLU A 288 -0.93 2.10 10.80
CA GLU A 288 -0.80 1.22 11.95
C GLU A 288 -1.56 -0.08 11.65
N TRP A 289 -0.82 -1.16 11.53
CA TRP A 289 -1.42 -2.46 11.31
C TRP A 289 -1.57 -3.24 12.61
N ARG A 290 -2.72 -3.84 12.81
CA ARG A 290 -3.04 -4.81 13.86
C ARG A 290 -3.56 -6.08 13.21
N ASP A 291 -3.26 -7.23 13.80
CA ASP A 291 -3.79 -8.51 13.28
C ASP A 291 -5.33 -8.50 13.34
N PRO A 292 -6.03 -8.54 12.19
CA PRO A 292 -7.50 -8.52 12.19
C PRO A 292 -8.11 -9.81 12.73
N SER A 293 -7.35 -10.88 12.78
CA SER A 293 -7.80 -12.20 13.20
C SER A 293 -7.54 -12.51 14.69
N GLY A 294 -7.14 -11.50 15.49
CA GLY A 294 -7.01 -11.63 16.94
C GLY A 294 -8.32 -12.08 17.59
N THR A 295 -8.32 -13.30 18.15
CA THR A 295 -9.49 -13.95 18.77
C THR A 295 -9.88 -13.38 20.14
N GLY A 296 -9.09 -12.42 20.66
CA GLY A 296 -9.36 -11.75 21.93
C GLY A 296 -10.48 -10.72 21.80
N GLY A 297 -11.40 -10.70 22.75
CA GLY A 297 -12.36 -9.62 22.92
C GLY A 297 -11.67 -8.25 23.01
N ALA A 298 -12.43 -7.17 22.99
CA ALA A 298 -11.90 -5.80 22.98
C ALA A 298 -10.85 -5.52 24.09
N ASP A 299 -10.85 -6.26 25.17
CA ASP A 299 -9.89 -6.18 26.26
C ASP A 299 -8.58 -6.94 25.99
N ASP A 300 -8.63 -8.06 25.28
CA ASP A 300 -7.45 -8.90 24.97
C ASP A 300 -6.61 -8.30 23.84
N ARG A 301 -7.22 -7.52 22.94
CA ARG A 301 -6.53 -6.76 21.88
C ARG A 301 -5.58 -5.68 22.41
N ARG A 302 -5.64 -5.35 23.68
CA ARG A 302 -4.73 -4.36 24.34
C ARG A 302 -3.32 -4.90 24.56
N GLY A 303 -3.10 -6.20 24.45
CA GLY A 303 -1.79 -6.84 24.65
C GLY A 303 -0.89 -6.85 23.43
N GLU A 304 -1.43 -6.83 22.22
CA GLU A 304 -0.65 -6.93 20.98
C GLU A 304 -0.29 -5.53 20.45
N MET A 305 1.02 -5.24 20.41
CA MET A 305 1.51 -3.94 19.95
C MET A 305 1.30 -3.78 18.44
N PRO A 306 0.72 -2.67 17.98
CA PRO A 306 0.55 -2.41 16.56
C PRO A 306 1.89 -2.27 15.86
N ILE A 307 1.97 -2.74 14.62
CA ILE A 307 3.13 -2.50 13.75
C ILE A 307 2.92 -1.17 13.02
N LYS A 308 3.82 -0.21 13.27
CA LYS A 308 3.79 1.09 12.60
C LYS A 308 4.56 1.02 11.29
N ILE A 309 3.86 1.26 10.19
CA ILE A 309 4.46 1.33 8.85
C ILE A 309 4.86 2.77 8.59
N VAL A 310 6.18 3.02 8.58
CA VAL A 310 6.75 4.37 8.47
C VAL A 310 7.46 4.57 7.14
N ARG A 311 7.41 5.80 6.64
CA ARG A 311 8.06 6.19 5.38
C ARG A 311 9.06 7.32 5.64
N PRO A 312 10.29 6.99 6.06
CA PRO A 312 11.28 7.98 6.48
C PRO A 312 11.69 8.99 5.40
N LEU A 313 11.47 8.65 4.11
CA LEU A 313 11.81 9.50 2.96
C LEU A 313 10.62 10.31 2.43
N GLN A 314 9.49 10.37 3.12
CA GLN A 314 8.28 11.04 2.67
C GLN A 314 8.43 12.55 2.37
N ASP A 315 9.41 13.21 2.98
CA ASP A 315 9.75 14.63 2.74
C ASP A 315 10.98 14.81 1.82
N ILE A 316 11.52 13.72 1.28
CA ILE A 316 12.74 13.70 0.45
C ILE A 316 12.34 13.25 -0.95
N GLY A 317 12.52 14.13 -1.95
CA GLY A 317 12.20 13.86 -3.35
C GLY A 317 13.16 12.85 -4.00
N MET A 318 12.75 12.28 -5.13
CA MET A 318 13.59 11.33 -5.88
C MET A 318 14.93 11.96 -6.27
N LYS A 319 14.94 13.23 -6.69
CA LYS A 319 16.14 14.00 -7.03
C LYS A 319 17.11 14.13 -5.85
N GLU A 320 16.57 14.35 -4.64
CA GLU A 320 17.38 14.41 -3.42
C GLU A 320 17.98 13.04 -3.08
N CYS A 321 17.19 11.96 -3.24
CA CYS A 321 17.69 10.59 -3.08
C CYS A 321 18.83 10.27 -4.06
N THR A 322 18.68 10.66 -5.33
CA THR A 322 19.71 10.47 -6.35
C THR A 322 21.00 11.24 -6.01
N ALA A 323 20.87 12.49 -5.57
CA ALA A 323 22.03 13.29 -5.16
C ALA A 323 22.74 12.69 -3.93
N TRP A 324 21.95 12.19 -2.95
CA TRP A 324 22.49 11.50 -1.79
C TRP A 324 23.28 10.26 -2.20
N ALA A 325 22.68 9.37 -2.99
CA ALA A 325 23.31 8.13 -3.44
C ALA A 325 24.58 8.40 -4.25
N TYR A 326 24.52 9.36 -5.17
CA TYR A 326 25.67 9.74 -5.98
C TYR A 326 26.84 10.28 -5.13
N TRP A 327 26.57 11.20 -4.21
CA TRP A 327 27.65 11.79 -3.40
C TRP A 327 28.19 10.85 -2.32
N LYS A 328 27.39 9.87 -1.91
CA LYS A 328 27.80 8.80 -0.99
C LYS A 328 28.36 7.58 -1.71
N GLN A 329 28.33 7.58 -3.05
CA GLN A 329 28.77 6.46 -3.90
C GLN A 329 28.09 5.14 -3.51
N LEU A 330 26.77 5.20 -3.20
CA LEU A 330 26.01 4.01 -2.85
C LEU A 330 25.82 3.14 -4.09
N SER A 331 26.11 1.86 -3.96
CA SER A 331 25.78 0.87 -4.98
C SER A 331 24.26 0.59 -4.96
N ILE A 332 23.63 0.69 -6.11
CA ILE A 332 22.19 0.44 -6.27
C ILE A 332 22.03 -0.82 -7.10
N VAL A 333 21.50 -1.86 -6.49
CA VAL A 333 21.22 -3.12 -7.17
C VAL A 333 20.16 -2.93 -8.26
N GLY A 334 19.22 -1.99 -8.03
CA GLY A 334 18.13 -1.67 -8.96
C GLY A 334 16.88 -2.51 -8.72
N LYS A 335 15.91 -2.40 -9.58
CA LYS A 335 14.70 -3.23 -9.60
C LYS A 335 14.60 -3.97 -10.92
N GLY A 336 14.15 -5.23 -10.89
CA GLY A 336 13.75 -5.92 -12.12
C GLY A 336 12.69 -5.09 -12.86
N LYS A 337 12.80 -4.97 -14.16
CA LYS A 337 11.76 -4.35 -14.97
C LYS A 337 10.76 -5.44 -15.34
N ILE A 338 9.57 -5.37 -14.76
CA ILE A 338 8.43 -6.14 -15.29
C ILE A 338 8.14 -5.53 -16.65
N SER A 339 8.36 -6.32 -17.70
CA SER A 339 8.10 -5.88 -19.06
C SER A 339 6.61 -5.63 -19.23
N ASP A 340 6.23 -4.45 -19.72
CA ASP A 340 4.85 -4.18 -20.15
C ASP A 340 4.59 -4.96 -21.46
N THR A 341 4.48 -6.30 -21.36
CA THR A 341 4.32 -7.21 -22.49
C THR A 341 3.06 -6.92 -23.31
N THR A 342 2.11 -6.19 -22.76
CA THR A 342 0.84 -5.89 -23.42
C THR A 342 0.79 -4.54 -24.15
N GLY A 343 1.83 -3.71 -24.07
CA GLY A 343 1.86 -2.36 -24.64
C GLY A 343 0.82 -1.39 -24.06
N LYS A 344 -0.03 -1.84 -23.12
CA LYS A 344 -1.04 -1.01 -22.46
C LYS A 344 -0.46 -0.30 -21.26
N GLN A 345 -0.68 1.00 -21.16
CA GLN A 345 -0.24 1.78 -20.01
C GLN A 345 -1.16 1.51 -18.80
N THR A 346 -0.55 1.18 -17.66
CA THR A 346 -1.27 1.05 -16.39
C THR A 346 -1.54 2.42 -15.77
N ILE A 347 -2.55 2.53 -14.90
CA ILE A 347 -2.83 3.77 -14.13
C ILE A 347 -1.56 4.23 -13.39
N GLY A 348 -0.83 3.29 -12.77
CA GLY A 348 0.42 3.60 -12.09
C GLY A 348 1.50 4.18 -13.00
N SER A 349 1.64 3.67 -14.24
CA SER A 349 2.62 4.20 -15.21
C SER A 349 2.25 5.58 -15.74
N LEU A 350 0.95 5.84 -15.96
CA LEU A 350 0.44 7.15 -16.35
C LEU A 350 0.66 8.18 -15.24
N THR A 351 0.27 7.84 -14.01
CA THR A 351 0.48 8.67 -12.83
C THR A 351 1.95 8.97 -12.61
N LYS A 352 2.83 7.99 -12.78
CA LYS A 352 4.27 8.19 -12.69
C LYS A 352 4.78 9.20 -13.69
N LYS A 353 4.39 9.10 -14.97
CA LYS A 353 4.77 10.08 -16.01
C LYS A 353 4.29 11.48 -15.64
N PHE A 354 3.05 11.60 -15.18
CA PHE A 354 2.45 12.86 -14.79
C PHE A 354 3.19 13.50 -13.59
N ILE A 355 3.39 12.77 -12.49
CA ILE A 355 4.06 13.28 -11.30
C ILE A 355 5.53 13.63 -11.55
N VAL A 356 6.26 12.84 -12.34
CA VAL A 356 7.65 13.14 -12.72
C VAL A 356 7.71 14.42 -13.57
N GLY A 357 6.75 14.64 -14.48
CA GLY A 357 6.60 15.89 -15.22
C GLY A 357 6.34 17.08 -14.29
N LEU A 358 5.39 16.95 -13.36
CA LEU A 358 5.11 17.96 -12.35
C LEU A 358 6.31 18.29 -11.46
N GLU A 359 7.08 17.27 -11.02
CA GLU A 359 8.26 17.50 -10.19
C GLU A 359 9.34 18.31 -10.92
N ARG A 360 9.45 18.11 -12.25
CA ARG A 360 10.40 18.86 -13.08
C ARG A 360 9.97 20.31 -13.28
N ASP A 361 8.69 20.55 -13.59
CA ASP A 361 8.18 21.85 -13.99
C ASP A 361 7.67 22.66 -12.78
N TYR A 362 7.02 21.98 -11.81
CA TYR A 362 6.39 22.57 -10.63
C TYR A 362 6.73 21.77 -9.36
N PRO A 363 7.98 21.78 -8.87
CA PRO A 363 8.46 20.89 -7.81
C PRO A 363 7.75 21.06 -6.46
N SER A 364 7.08 22.18 -6.20
CA SER A 364 6.28 22.37 -4.97
C SER A 364 4.99 21.58 -4.99
N THR A 365 4.40 21.31 -6.17
CA THR A 365 3.09 20.65 -6.32
C THR A 365 3.13 19.24 -5.76
N VAL A 366 4.21 18.49 -5.99
CA VAL A 366 4.37 17.13 -5.46
C VAL A 366 4.27 17.10 -3.93
N SER A 367 4.89 18.06 -3.24
CA SER A 367 4.78 18.15 -1.78
C SER A 367 3.41 18.62 -1.30
N THR A 368 2.71 19.42 -2.10
CA THR A 368 1.35 19.85 -1.80
C THR A 368 0.38 18.68 -1.90
N ILE A 369 0.49 17.83 -2.93
CA ILE A 369 -0.30 16.61 -3.08
C ILE A 369 -0.20 15.76 -1.81
N VAL A 370 1.02 15.42 -1.38
CA VAL A 370 1.22 14.57 -0.18
C VAL A 370 0.62 15.21 1.07
N ARG A 371 0.83 16.51 1.28
CA ARG A 371 0.29 17.22 2.45
C ARG A 371 -1.23 17.31 2.42
N THR A 372 -1.83 17.49 1.26
CA THR A 372 -3.29 17.52 1.10
C THR A 372 -3.88 16.15 1.39
N CYS A 373 -3.34 15.09 0.76
CA CYS A 373 -3.81 13.73 1.00
C CYS A 373 -3.68 13.29 2.47
N ASN A 374 -2.63 13.71 3.18
CA ASN A 374 -2.47 13.41 4.61
C ASN A 374 -3.52 14.10 5.50
N LYS A 375 -4.14 15.18 5.02
CA LYS A 375 -5.22 15.88 5.75
C LYS A 375 -6.60 15.31 5.44
N VAL A 376 -6.72 14.51 4.40
CA VAL A 376 -7.98 13.85 4.07
C VAL A 376 -8.22 12.73 5.08
N VAL A 377 -9.28 12.88 5.86
CA VAL A 377 -9.74 11.88 6.81
C VAL A 377 -11.11 11.40 6.35
N ALA A 378 -11.32 10.10 6.36
CA ALA A 378 -12.62 9.54 6.10
C ALA A 378 -13.63 10.09 7.15
N LYS A 379 -14.84 10.45 6.70
CA LYS A 379 -15.90 10.92 7.58
C LYS A 379 -16.53 9.76 8.36
N ASP A 380 -16.59 8.59 7.72
CA ASP A 380 -17.18 7.41 8.30
C ASP A 380 -16.14 6.66 9.14
N GLU A 381 -16.55 6.16 10.28
CA GLU A 381 -15.70 5.30 11.11
C GLU A 381 -15.53 3.95 10.40
N ALA A 382 -14.31 3.42 10.45
CA ALA A 382 -14.04 2.09 9.96
C ALA A 382 -14.73 1.07 10.89
N GLN A 383 -15.66 0.29 10.37
CA GLN A 383 -16.33 -0.75 11.13
C GLN A 383 -15.63 -2.10 11.00
N ASP A 384 -15.04 -2.36 9.82
CA ASP A 384 -14.43 -3.62 9.48
C ASP A 384 -13.10 -3.44 8.76
N CYS A 385 -12.37 -4.56 8.59
CA CYS A 385 -11.17 -4.64 7.76
C CYS A 385 -11.46 -5.47 6.51
N CYS A 386 -10.89 -5.02 5.38
CA CYS A 386 -10.94 -5.78 4.13
C CYS A 386 -10.14 -7.08 4.26
N VAL A 387 -10.75 -8.22 3.99
CA VAL A 387 -10.10 -9.54 4.15
C VAL A 387 -8.92 -9.76 3.20
N LEU A 388 -8.86 -9.06 2.07
CA LEU A 388 -7.79 -9.21 1.08
C LEU A 388 -6.58 -8.30 1.37
N CYS A 389 -6.81 -7.02 1.68
CA CYS A 389 -5.71 -6.08 1.93
C CYS A 389 -5.53 -5.70 3.41
N GLU A 390 -6.40 -6.17 4.31
CA GLU A 390 -6.36 -5.93 5.76
C GLU A 390 -6.32 -4.44 6.16
N ARG A 391 -6.78 -3.57 5.27
CA ARG A 391 -6.99 -2.15 5.58
C ARG A 391 -8.43 -1.92 6.01
N ALA A 392 -8.61 -0.89 6.80
CA ALA A 392 -9.91 -0.43 7.24
C ALA A 392 -10.87 -0.17 6.07
N MET A 393 -12.13 -0.52 6.22
CA MET A 393 -13.15 -0.27 5.22
C MET A 393 -14.44 0.29 5.86
N PRO A 394 -15.19 1.15 5.11
CA PRO A 394 -16.49 1.61 5.55
C PRO A 394 -17.53 0.49 5.42
N SER A 395 -18.62 0.58 6.17
CA SER A 395 -19.80 -0.27 5.97
C SER A 395 -20.49 0.05 4.63
N GLY A 396 -21.19 -0.95 4.07
CA GLY A 396 -22.06 -0.73 2.91
C GLY A 396 -21.34 -0.42 1.59
N VAL A 397 -20.11 -0.91 1.39
CA VAL A 397 -19.31 -0.69 0.15
C VAL A 397 -20.07 -1.07 -1.11
N LEU A 398 -20.83 -2.17 -1.10
CA LEU A 398 -21.62 -2.63 -2.25
C LEU A 398 -22.76 -1.66 -2.58
N ALA A 399 -23.50 -1.22 -1.55
CA ALA A 399 -24.58 -0.26 -1.71
C ALA A 399 -24.05 1.09 -2.24
N TRP A 400 -22.91 1.53 -1.74
CA TRP A 400 -22.24 2.74 -2.25
C TRP A 400 -21.80 2.58 -3.71
N LYS A 401 -21.19 1.44 -4.08
CA LYS A 401 -20.83 1.11 -5.47
C LYS A 401 -22.04 1.12 -6.39
N ALA A 402 -23.18 0.55 -5.95
CA ALA A 402 -24.41 0.54 -6.73
C ALA A 402 -24.94 1.96 -6.99
N ARG A 403 -24.86 2.85 -6.00
CA ARG A 403 -25.30 4.25 -6.13
C ARG A 403 -24.47 5.08 -7.12
N ILE A 404 -23.16 4.87 -7.16
CA ILE A 404 -22.25 5.62 -8.06
C ILE A 404 -22.13 4.99 -9.45
N SER A 405 -22.66 3.78 -9.65
CA SER A 405 -22.58 3.09 -10.95
C SER A 405 -23.65 3.63 -11.89
N VAL A 406 -23.24 4.15 -13.04
CA VAL A 406 -24.14 4.48 -14.14
C VAL A 406 -24.48 3.16 -14.84
N ARG A 407 -25.69 2.66 -14.61
CA ARG A 407 -26.22 1.50 -15.34
C ARG A 407 -27.06 2.03 -16.52
N SER A 408 -26.72 1.64 -17.76
CA SER A 408 -27.61 1.84 -18.88
C SER A 408 -28.90 1.05 -18.63
N GLN A 409 -30.06 1.71 -18.64
CA GLN A 409 -31.32 1.00 -18.79
C GLN A 409 -31.27 0.34 -20.18
N THR A 410 -31.02 -0.96 -20.22
CA THR A 410 -31.40 -1.76 -21.39
C THR A 410 -32.92 -1.73 -21.44
N ASP A 411 -33.45 -1.27 -22.58
CA ASP A 411 -34.88 -1.19 -22.85
C ASP A 411 -35.57 -2.51 -22.49
N ASN A 412 -36.24 -2.53 -21.37
CA ASN A 412 -37.09 -3.64 -20.94
C ASN A 412 -38.44 -3.62 -21.68
N ASN A 413 -38.44 -3.40 -22.99
CA ASN A 413 -39.66 -3.48 -23.81
C ASN A 413 -39.86 -4.85 -24.50
N SER A 414 -39.15 -5.90 -24.06
CA SER A 414 -39.43 -7.24 -24.50
C SER A 414 -39.27 -8.23 -23.35
N LEU A 415 -40.39 -8.79 -22.92
CA LEU A 415 -40.59 -9.85 -21.92
C LEU A 415 -41.02 -9.35 -20.54
N GLU A 416 -42.31 -9.00 -20.45
CA GLU A 416 -43.16 -9.33 -19.31
C GLU A 416 -43.19 -10.86 -19.16
N SER A 417 -42.13 -11.44 -18.63
CA SER A 417 -42.18 -12.72 -17.96
C SER A 417 -42.12 -12.43 -16.46
N GLN A 418 -43.23 -12.67 -15.80
CA GLN A 418 -43.41 -12.71 -14.37
C GLN A 418 -42.29 -13.55 -13.74
N VAL A 419 -41.17 -12.91 -13.38
CA VAL A 419 -40.26 -13.49 -12.41
C VAL A 419 -40.84 -13.14 -11.06
N ASP A 420 -41.36 -14.19 -10.41
CA ASP A 420 -41.96 -14.11 -9.09
C ASP A 420 -41.06 -13.31 -8.15
N SER A 421 -41.62 -12.21 -7.65
CA SER A 421 -41.00 -11.35 -6.62
C SER A 421 -40.67 -12.10 -5.31
N ASN A 422 -41.14 -13.34 -5.19
CA ASN A 422 -40.82 -14.23 -4.08
C ASN A 422 -39.47 -14.95 -4.21
N GLU A 423 -38.97 -15.21 -5.42
CA GLU A 423 -37.62 -15.79 -5.59
C GLU A 423 -36.51 -14.81 -5.28
N LEU A 424 -36.71 -13.51 -5.55
CA LEU A 424 -35.73 -12.47 -5.21
C LEU A 424 -35.66 -12.24 -3.69
N ARG A 425 -36.78 -12.38 -2.97
CA ARG A 425 -36.85 -12.31 -1.50
C ARG A 425 -36.21 -13.50 -0.79
N GLN A 426 -36.17 -14.68 -1.41
CA GLN A 426 -35.48 -15.86 -0.84
C GLN A 426 -33.97 -15.82 -1.00
N ARG A 427 -33.44 -15.01 -1.95
CA ARG A 427 -31.98 -14.83 -2.14
C ARG A 427 -31.32 -13.76 -1.24
N THR A 428 -32.11 -12.96 -0.53
CA THR A 428 -31.63 -11.85 0.32
C THR A 428 -31.84 -12.07 1.81
N GLY A 429 -31.87 -13.31 2.26
CA GLY A 429 -31.88 -13.62 3.69
C GLY A 429 -30.49 -13.31 4.32
N PRO A 430 -30.43 -12.97 5.61
CA PRO A 430 -29.17 -12.63 6.30
C PRO A 430 -28.10 -13.74 6.27
N GLN A 431 -28.45 -14.97 5.87
CA GLN A 431 -27.54 -16.11 5.67
C GLN A 431 -26.76 -16.07 4.34
N ALA A 432 -27.20 -15.26 3.34
CA ALA A 432 -26.55 -15.19 2.03
C ALA A 432 -25.22 -14.38 2.05
N ASP A 433 -25.03 -13.54 3.06
CA ASP A 433 -23.92 -12.56 3.08
C ASP A 433 -22.56 -13.20 3.40
N CYS A 434 -22.51 -14.33 4.08
CA CYS A 434 -21.26 -15.03 4.42
C CYS A 434 -20.67 -15.86 3.26
N ARG A 435 -21.39 -16.04 2.16
CA ARG A 435 -20.97 -16.85 1.01
C ARG A 435 -20.33 -16.06 -0.12
N HIS A 436 -20.26 -14.74 0.00
CA HIS A 436 -19.73 -13.86 -1.04
C HIS A 436 -18.55 -13.04 -0.52
N LEU A 437 -17.42 -13.14 -1.23
CA LEU A 437 -16.22 -12.36 -0.91
C LEU A 437 -16.46 -10.86 -1.09
N SER A 438 -17.33 -10.47 -2.02
CA SER A 438 -17.59 -9.07 -2.37
C SER A 438 -18.03 -8.21 -1.18
N SER A 439 -18.80 -8.77 -0.23
CA SER A 439 -19.25 -8.05 0.98
C SER A 439 -18.14 -7.78 1.99
N ARG A 440 -17.03 -8.50 1.89
CA ARG A 440 -15.87 -8.44 2.81
C ARG A 440 -14.67 -7.69 2.21
N LEU A 441 -14.85 -7.06 1.06
CA LEU A 441 -13.80 -6.32 0.34
C LEU A 441 -14.03 -4.81 0.43
N CYS A 442 -12.93 -4.05 0.58
CA CYS A 442 -12.97 -2.62 0.33
C CYS A 442 -13.21 -2.34 -1.17
N TYR A 443 -13.67 -1.12 -1.47
CA TYR A 443 -14.01 -0.75 -2.85
C TYR A 443 -12.85 -0.92 -3.83
N ALA A 444 -11.61 -0.57 -3.44
CA ALA A 444 -10.44 -0.75 -4.28
C ALA A 444 -10.19 -2.23 -4.62
N CYS A 445 -10.19 -3.12 -3.62
CA CYS A 445 -9.99 -4.56 -3.84
C CYS A 445 -11.10 -5.15 -4.69
N GLN A 446 -12.36 -4.78 -4.44
CA GLN A 446 -13.47 -5.23 -5.27
C GLN A 446 -13.31 -4.76 -6.73
N THR A 447 -12.95 -3.49 -6.94
CA THR A 447 -12.71 -2.95 -8.29
C THR A 447 -11.56 -3.69 -9.00
N HIS A 448 -10.49 -4.03 -8.28
CA HIS A 448 -9.37 -4.78 -8.86
C HIS A 448 -9.79 -6.18 -9.33
N LEU A 449 -10.67 -6.85 -8.59
CA LEU A 449 -11.11 -8.20 -8.94
C LEU A 449 -12.22 -8.23 -10.00
N THR A 450 -13.11 -7.21 -10.01
CA THR A 450 -14.34 -7.22 -10.83
C THR A 450 -14.37 -6.23 -11.97
N SER A 451 -13.30 -5.42 -12.19
CA SER A 451 -13.27 -4.44 -13.28
C SER A 451 -13.33 -5.14 -14.64
N LYS A 452 -14.27 -4.74 -15.49
CA LYS A 452 -14.38 -5.30 -16.84
C LYS A 452 -13.24 -4.79 -17.73
N SER A 453 -12.47 -5.70 -18.30
CA SER A 453 -11.53 -5.36 -19.38
C SER A 453 -12.31 -5.13 -20.66
N SER A 454 -11.89 -4.18 -21.49
CA SER A 454 -12.41 -3.98 -22.86
C SER A 454 -12.17 -5.22 -23.77
N ARG A 455 -11.35 -6.14 -23.34
CA ARG A 455 -11.23 -7.49 -23.89
C ARG A 455 -11.96 -8.45 -22.96
N SER A 456 -13.24 -8.57 -23.15
CA SER A 456 -14.07 -9.64 -22.63
C SER A 456 -13.67 -10.94 -23.33
N SER A 457 -12.58 -11.54 -22.93
CA SER A 457 -12.25 -12.88 -23.37
C SER A 457 -11.77 -13.66 -22.17
N THR A 458 -12.58 -14.64 -21.78
CA THR A 458 -12.17 -15.80 -21.01
C THR A 458 -11.45 -15.51 -19.69
N THR A 459 -12.07 -14.76 -18.78
CA THR A 459 -11.92 -15.11 -17.36
C THR A 459 -12.66 -16.44 -17.23
N GLY A 460 -11.92 -17.53 -17.34
CA GLY A 460 -12.48 -18.87 -17.22
C GLY A 460 -13.18 -19.02 -15.87
N ASN A 461 -14.13 -19.91 -15.79
CA ASN A 461 -14.75 -20.35 -14.52
C ASN A 461 -13.73 -21.13 -13.66
N GLU A 462 -12.43 -20.94 -13.87
CA GLU A 462 -11.41 -21.63 -13.09
C GLU A 462 -11.44 -21.15 -11.64
N PRO A 463 -11.34 -22.07 -10.67
CA PRO A 463 -11.27 -21.74 -9.27
C PRO A 463 -9.96 -21.04 -8.96
N VAL A 464 -10.04 -19.85 -8.37
CA VAL A 464 -8.88 -19.04 -7.99
C VAL A 464 -8.72 -19.10 -6.48
N HIS A 465 -7.62 -19.65 -6.01
CA HIS A 465 -7.30 -19.73 -4.59
C HIS A 465 -6.95 -18.34 -4.03
N LEU A 466 -7.36 -18.11 -2.78
CA LEU A 466 -7.11 -16.85 -2.07
C LEU A 466 -5.85 -16.95 -1.22
N PRO A 467 -5.18 -15.81 -0.92
CA PRO A 467 -4.05 -15.79 0.01
C PRO A 467 -4.41 -16.35 1.39
N GLN A 468 -3.43 -16.92 2.09
CA GLN A 468 -3.65 -17.65 3.34
C GLN A 468 -4.27 -16.82 4.47
N TRP A 469 -3.95 -15.53 4.59
CA TRP A 469 -4.59 -14.65 5.58
C TRP A 469 -6.08 -14.44 5.32
N THR A 470 -6.50 -14.46 4.05
CA THR A 470 -7.93 -14.40 3.68
C THR A 470 -8.68 -15.63 4.19
N ASN A 471 -8.07 -16.81 4.05
CA ASN A 471 -8.62 -18.05 4.56
C ASN A 471 -8.82 -17.98 6.08
N ALA A 472 -7.81 -17.50 6.81
CA ALA A 472 -7.85 -17.39 8.27
C ALA A 472 -8.91 -16.39 8.76
N SER A 473 -9.14 -15.31 8.02
CA SER A 473 -10.14 -14.28 8.39
C SER A 473 -11.58 -14.70 8.14
N LEU A 474 -11.83 -15.59 7.16
CA LEU A 474 -13.17 -16.00 6.77
C LEU A 474 -13.65 -17.29 7.45
N THR A 475 -12.74 -18.17 7.86
CA THR A 475 -13.06 -19.48 8.41
C THR A 475 -13.91 -19.44 9.70
N PRO A 476 -13.69 -18.54 10.68
CA PRO A 476 -14.50 -18.46 11.90
C PRO A 476 -15.96 -18.12 11.65
N ASN A 477 -16.25 -17.29 10.64
CA ASN A 477 -17.60 -16.82 10.34
C ASN A 477 -18.42 -17.83 9.53
N LEU A 478 -17.80 -18.85 8.96
CA LEU A 478 -18.49 -19.92 8.22
C LEU A 478 -18.98 -21.06 9.13
N SER A 479 -18.52 -21.10 10.39
CA SER A 479 -18.88 -22.13 11.38
C SER A 479 -19.85 -21.68 12.45
N SER A 480 -20.17 -20.40 12.56
CA SER A 480 -21.15 -19.88 13.53
C SER A 480 -22.54 -19.83 12.92
N GLU A 481 -23.46 -20.62 13.46
CA GLU A 481 -24.88 -20.40 13.26
C GLU A 481 -25.27 -19.02 13.82
N PRO A 482 -26.16 -18.26 13.15
CA PRO A 482 -26.47 -16.90 13.56
C PRO A 482 -27.31 -16.93 14.85
N SER A 483 -26.74 -16.46 15.95
CA SER A 483 -27.49 -16.05 17.12
C SER A 483 -28.08 -14.66 16.89
N GLY A 484 -29.40 -14.61 16.69
CA GLY A 484 -30.34 -13.53 17.02
C GLY A 484 -30.09 -12.11 16.55
N SER A 485 -30.87 -11.70 15.56
CA SER A 485 -31.55 -10.40 15.37
C SER A 485 -30.85 -9.10 15.71
N GLU A 486 -30.41 -8.38 14.68
CA GLU A 486 -30.67 -6.93 14.56
C GLU A 486 -31.08 -6.65 13.10
N ALA A 487 -32.34 -6.20 12.94
CA ALA A 487 -32.88 -5.81 11.65
C ALA A 487 -32.29 -4.46 11.23
N GLY A 488 -31.22 -4.48 10.46
CA GLY A 488 -30.75 -3.31 9.74
C GLY A 488 -31.72 -2.98 8.59
N GLU A 489 -32.08 -1.72 8.44
CA GLU A 489 -32.95 -1.23 7.39
C GLU A 489 -32.46 -1.69 6.01
N ILE A 490 -33.29 -2.47 5.33
CA ILE A 490 -33.03 -2.96 3.97
C ILE A 490 -33.35 -1.81 3.00
N TRP A 491 -32.33 -1.15 2.49
CA TRP A 491 -32.46 -0.21 1.38
C TRP A 491 -32.73 -1.00 0.10
N SER A 492 -33.99 -1.01 -0.34
CA SER A 492 -34.34 -1.50 -1.67
C SER A 492 -33.85 -0.47 -2.69
N ALA A 493 -33.03 -0.91 -3.65
CA ALA A 493 -32.62 -0.08 -4.77
C ALA A 493 -33.85 0.20 -5.65
N SER A 494 -34.53 1.34 -5.43
CA SER A 494 -35.52 1.85 -6.37
C SER A 494 -34.80 2.61 -7.47
N ALA A 495 -35.07 2.28 -8.74
CA ALA A 495 -34.55 3.05 -9.86
C ALA A 495 -35.05 4.49 -9.73
N MET A 496 -34.12 5.46 -9.76
CA MET A 496 -34.47 6.88 -9.71
C MET A 496 -35.23 7.23 -10.95
N SER A 497 -36.47 7.78 -10.80
CA SER A 497 -37.26 8.22 -11.95
C SER A 497 -36.55 9.35 -12.70
N GLN A 498 -36.86 9.50 -13.97
CA GLN A 498 -36.28 10.54 -14.81
C GLN A 498 -36.54 11.98 -14.26
N GLU A 499 -37.63 12.15 -13.53
CA GLU A 499 -37.97 13.40 -12.84
C GLU A 499 -37.10 13.66 -11.62
N MET A 500 -36.80 12.62 -10.82
CA MET A 500 -35.87 12.72 -9.70
C MET A 500 -34.43 13.00 -10.18
N MET A 501 -33.98 12.37 -11.27
CA MET A 501 -32.68 12.69 -11.87
C MET A 501 -32.62 14.14 -12.35
N LYS A 502 -33.70 14.65 -12.93
CA LYS A 502 -33.78 16.05 -13.42
C LYS A 502 -33.74 17.02 -12.25
N ALA A 503 -34.44 16.74 -11.15
CA ALA A 503 -34.43 17.58 -9.95
C ALA A 503 -33.04 17.63 -9.30
N VAL A 504 -32.30 16.52 -9.23
CA VAL A 504 -30.93 16.47 -8.71
C VAL A 504 -29.95 17.22 -9.64
N VAL A 505 -30.14 17.17 -10.95
CA VAL A 505 -29.34 17.94 -11.91
C VAL A 505 -29.62 19.42 -11.83
N ASP A 506 -30.90 19.81 -11.68
CA ASP A 506 -31.29 21.21 -11.55
C ASP A 506 -30.80 21.82 -10.22
N ASP A 507 -30.72 21.05 -9.14
CA ASP A 507 -30.12 21.46 -7.85
C ASP A 507 -28.58 21.61 -7.89
N CYS A 508 -27.94 21.01 -8.88
CA CYS A 508 -26.47 21.09 -9.07
C CYS A 508 -26.07 22.18 -10.12
N LEU A 509 -27.02 22.81 -10.78
CA LEU A 509 -26.79 23.87 -11.76
C LEU A 509 -27.07 25.24 -11.09
N LEU A 510 -26.15 25.68 -10.23
CA LEU A 510 -26.04 27.07 -9.78
C LEU A 510 -25.01 27.83 -10.60
#